data_6899e2401554fee302d82274028b8a6f
#
_entry.id   6899e2401554fee302d82274028b8a6f
#
_cell.length_a   1.000
_cell.length_b   1.000
_cell.length_c   1.000
_cell.angle_alpha   90.00
_cell.angle_beta   90.00
_cell.angle_gamma   90.00
#
_symmetry.space_group_name_H-M   'P 1'
#
loop_
_entity.id
_entity.type
_entity.pdbx_description
1 polymer ?
#
loop_
_entity_poly.entity_id
_entity_poly.type
_entity_poly.pdbx_seq_one_letter_code
_entity_poly.pdbx_strand_id
1 'polypeptide(L)'
;MQQVSTTKLTFVRPFGEEENQVLSSESIEFLEDLTIEFSDRRTKLLNERVHWQKKIDNGLLPDFISETTSIRSGNWKIQGIPDDLKDRRVEITGPVERKMVINALNANVKVFMADFEDSLAPEWDKVINGQINLWDAVNGTISYTNEQGKRYELKADPAVLIARVRGLHLSEKHVLYKNEPISGGLFDFALYFYLNYKKLLQKGSGPYFYLPKIQSYYEAQWWSDIFSFTESRFNLPKGTIKATVLIETLPAVFQMDEILYHLRHHIVGLNCGRWDYIFSYIKTLKNHADCILPDRQSVTMTQPFLNAYSRLLIKTCHKRGAFAMGGMSAFIPSKDPVQNQQVVDKVRADKELEANNGHDGTWVAHPGLADIAMTVFDTKLGEHQNQLTVLREEDEEITAEQLLAPCSGERTEEGMRANIRVAVQYIEAWISGNGCVPIYGLMEDAATAEISRTSIWQWIRHEKSLSNGKKVTKELFREMLKEELDVIKQEVGELRFNQGRFMEASNLMERITTQDDLIDFLTLPGYQLLD
;
A
#
# COMPACT_ATOMS: atom_id res chain seq x y z
N MET A 1 27.72 -13.96 30.95
CA MET A 1 28.23 -14.02 29.57
C MET A 1 27.19 -14.77 28.76
N GLN A 2 26.28 -14.04 28.09
CA GLN A 2 25.38 -14.66 27.10
C GLN A 2 26.25 -15.11 25.92
N GLN A 3 26.09 -16.37 25.51
CA GLN A 3 26.67 -16.85 24.26
C GLN A 3 26.17 -15.96 23.12
N VAL A 4 27.07 -15.18 22.55
CA VAL A 4 26.82 -14.49 21.29
C VAL A 4 26.71 -15.58 20.23
N SER A 5 25.50 -15.98 19.88
CA SER A 5 25.25 -16.73 18.66
C SER A 5 25.91 -15.95 17.51
N THR A 6 26.79 -16.60 16.75
CA THR A 6 27.46 -15.97 15.59
C THR A 6 26.45 -15.79 14.47
N THR A 7 25.63 -14.74 14.55
CA THR A 7 24.71 -14.41 13.48
C THR A 7 25.47 -13.97 12.22
N LYS A 8 24.96 -14.32 11.05
CA LYS A 8 25.45 -13.86 9.74
C LYS A 8 24.88 -12.48 9.35
N LEU A 9 23.96 -11.97 10.15
CA LEU A 9 23.43 -10.61 9.98
C LEU A 9 24.35 -9.61 10.67
N THR A 10 24.57 -8.47 10.04
CA THR A 10 25.31 -7.34 10.61
C THR A 10 24.34 -6.19 10.83
N PHE A 11 24.18 -5.77 12.06
CA PHE A 11 23.40 -4.57 12.42
C PHE A 11 24.35 -3.36 12.41
N VAL A 12 24.00 -2.34 11.65
CA VAL A 12 24.86 -1.14 11.50
C VAL A 12 24.68 -0.12 12.62
N ARG A 13 23.67 -0.32 13.47
CA ARG A 13 23.44 0.48 14.69
C ARG A 13 23.59 -0.39 15.95
N PRO A 14 24.10 0.17 17.06
CA PRO A 14 24.07 -0.50 18.34
C PRO A 14 22.63 -0.66 18.84
N PHE A 15 22.37 -1.68 19.64
CA PHE A 15 21.06 -1.88 20.24
C PHE A 15 20.94 -1.07 21.52
N GLY A 16 19.88 -0.27 21.58
CA GLY A 16 19.37 0.38 22.78
C GLY A 16 18.34 -0.48 23.51
N GLU A 17 17.54 0.16 24.36
CA GLU A 17 16.51 -0.52 25.14
C GLU A 17 15.37 -1.04 24.23
N GLU A 18 14.98 -0.26 23.23
CA GLU A 18 13.90 -0.55 22.30
C GLU A 18 14.26 -1.72 21.38
N GLU A 19 15.45 -1.71 20.78
CA GLU A 19 15.92 -2.83 19.95
C GLU A 19 15.98 -4.13 20.75
N ASN A 20 16.47 -4.09 21.98
CA ASN A 20 16.56 -5.28 22.83
C ASN A 20 15.19 -5.88 23.19
N GLN A 21 14.09 -5.13 23.09
CA GLN A 21 12.74 -5.64 23.28
C GLN A 21 12.26 -6.50 22.10
N VAL A 22 12.66 -6.18 20.89
CA VAL A 22 12.16 -6.82 19.66
C VAL A 22 13.19 -7.69 18.97
N LEU A 23 14.49 -7.39 19.12
CA LEU A 23 15.62 -8.10 18.54
C LEU A 23 16.26 -9.05 19.57
N SER A 24 15.48 -10.01 20.07
CA SER A 24 16.00 -11.10 20.90
C SER A 24 16.87 -12.05 20.06
N SER A 25 17.69 -12.88 20.70
CA SER A 25 18.51 -13.89 20.01
C SER A 25 17.66 -14.78 19.10
N GLU A 26 16.47 -15.17 19.54
CA GLU A 26 15.57 -16.06 18.80
C GLU A 26 14.88 -15.34 17.64
N SER A 27 14.50 -14.06 17.80
CA SER A 27 13.91 -13.29 16.68
C SER A 27 14.96 -12.98 15.61
N ILE A 28 16.21 -12.71 16.00
CA ILE A 28 17.35 -12.54 15.09
C ILE A 28 17.65 -13.85 14.36
N GLU A 29 17.68 -14.98 15.04
CA GLU A 29 17.88 -16.30 14.42
C GLU A 29 16.79 -16.59 13.39
N PHE A 30 15.52 -16.30 13.71
CA PHE A 30 14.43 -16.47 12.76
C PHE A 30 14.56 -15.55 11.54
N LEU A 31 14.89 -14.27 11.75
CA LEU A 31 15.15 -13.31 10.66
C LEU A 31 16.34 -13.77 9.79
N GLU A 32 17.39 -14.28 10.41
CA GLU A 32 18.55 -14.83 9.69
C GLU A 32 18.17 -16.02 8.81
N ASP A 33 17.41 -16.98 9.34
CA ASP A 33 16.97 -18.14 8.57
C ASP A 33 16.14 -17.74 7.35
N LEU A 34 15.17 -16.81 7.53
CA LEU A 34 14.39 -16.27 6.40
C LEU A 34 15.28 -15.57 5.39
N THR A 35 16.25 -14.78 5.87
CA THR A 35 17.15 -14.03 5.00
C THR A 35 18.02 -14.98 4.17
N ILE A 36 18.59 -16.02 4.79
CA ILE A 36 19.44 -17.01 4.12
C ILE A 36 18.64 -17.77 3.05
N GLU A 37 17.43 -18.20 3.39
CA GLU A 37 16.61 -19.04 2.49
C GLU A 37 16.03 -18.25 1.32
N PHE A 38 15.61 -16.99 1.53
CA PHE A 38 14.77 -16.28 0.56
C PHE A 38 15.41 -15.11 -0.16
N SER A 39 16.61 -14.63 0.24
CA SER A 39 17.22 -13.42 -0.37
C SER A 39 17.62 -13.60 -1.82
N ASP A 40 18.25 -14.74 -2.18
CA ASP A 40 18.69 -14.98 -3.55
C ASP A 40 17.49 -15.05 -4.53
N ARG A 41 16.38 -15.62 -4.07
CA ARG A 41 15.14 -15.68 -4.85
C ARG A 41 14.49 -14.30 -4.97
N ARG A 42 14.49 -13.47 -3.91
CA ARG A 42 14.05 -12.07 -3.97
C ARG A 42 14.81 -11.31 -5.06
N THR A 43 16.13 -11.42 -5.10
CA THR A 43 16.97 -10.76 -6.10
C THR A 43 16.58 -11.18 -7.52
N LYS A 44 16.34 -12.48 -7.75
CA LYS A 44 15.87 -12.98 -9.04
C LYS A 44 14.51 -12.38 -9.43
N LEU A 45 13.55 -12.32 -8.50
CA LEU A 45 12.23 -11.76 -8.74
C LEU A 45 12.30 -10.26 -9.10
N LEU A 46 13.14 -9.49 -8.43
CA LEU A 46 13.36 -8.08 -8.77
C LEU A 46 14.00 -7.92 -10.16
N ASN A 47 14.93 -8.77 -10.52
CA ASN A 47 15.53 -8.78 -11.88
C ASN A 47 14.50 -9.16 -12.95
N GLU A 48 13.57 -10.07 -12.65
CA GLU A 48 12.48 -10.41 -13.57
C GLU A 48 11.54 -9.23 -13.82
N ARG A 49 11.24 -8.39 -12.78
CA ARG A 49 10.50 -7.14 -13.00
C ARG A 49 11.18 -6.24 -14.04
N VAL A 50 12.51 -6.07 -13.94
CA VAL A 50 13.29 -5.28 -14.91
C VAL A 50 13.24 -5.90 -16.30
N HIS A 51 13.33 -7.23 -16.39
CA HIS A 51 13.26 -7.94 -17.66
C HIS A 51 11.89 -7.77 -18.34
N TRP A 52 10.79 -7.94 -17.59
CA TRP A 52 9.44 -7.74 -18.09
C TRP A 52 9.18 -6.29 -18.51
N GLN A 53 9.62 -5.32 -17.70
CA GLN A 53 9.50 -3.90 -18.06
C GLN A 53 10.19 -3.58 -19.37
N LYS A 54 11.39 -4.13 -19.62
CA LYS A 54 12.08 -3.95 -20.92
C LYS A 54 11.29 -4.49 -22.10
N LYS A 55 10.58 -5.62 -21.94
CA LYS A 55 9.72 -6.15 -23.02
C LYS A 55 8.54 -5.20 -23.29
N ILE A 56 7.91 -4.68 -22.22
CA ILE A 56 6.81 -3.73 -22.33
C ILE A 56 7.30 -2.42 -22.97
N ASP A 57 8.44 -1.91 -22.55
CA ASP A 57 9.06 -0.71 -23.12
C ASP A 57 9.38 -0.85 -24.62
N ASN A 58 9.55 -2.09 -25.12
CA ASN A 58 9.76 -2.42 -26.52
C ASN A 58 8.47 -2.80 -27.27
N GLY A 59 7.29 -2.48 -26.72
CA GLY A 59 6.00 -2.59 -27.39
C GLY A 59 5.16 -3.82 -27.04
N LEU A 60 5.62 -4.71 -26.14
CA LEU A 60 4.77 -5.76 -25.61
C LEU A 60 3.67 -5.12 -24.73
N LEU A 61 2.41 -5.49 -24.93
CA LEU A 61 1.35 -5.14 -24.02
C LEU A 61 1.14 -6.27 -23.00
N PRO A 62 0.88 -5.96 -21.72
CA PRO A 62 0.48 -6.95 -20.74
C PRO A 62 -0.78 -7.69 -21.16
N ASP A 63 -0.83 -9.00 -20.91
CA ASP A 63 -1.98 -9.87 -21.20
C ASP A 63 -2.03 -11.03 -20.21
N PHE A 64 -3.14 -11.75 -20.20
CA PHE A 64 -3.30 -12.98 -19.44
C PHE A 64 -2.32 -14.06 -19.90
N ILE A 65 -1.70 -14.75 -18.94
CA ILE A 65 -0.66 -15.75 -19.21
C ILE A 65 -1.28 -17.01 -19.81
N SER A 66 -0.94 -17.36 -21.06
CA SER A 66 -1.49 -18.52 -21.76
C SER A 66 -1.16 -19.85 -21.08
N GLU A 67 0.06 -19.97 -20.55
CA GLU A 67 0.59 -21.19 -19.91
C GLU A 67 -0.17 -21.56 -18.63
N THR A 68 -0.85 -20.59 -18.00
CA THR A 68 -1.58 -20.75 -16.74
C THR A 68 -3.11 -20.82 -16.93
N THR A 69 -3.59 -20.96 -18.17
CA THR A 69 -5.03 -21.06 -18.48
C THR A 69 -5.73 -22.14 -17.65
N SER A 70 -5.06 -23.26 -17.37
CA SER A 70 -5.59 -24.34 -16.52
C SER A 70 -5.89 -23.91 -15.08
N ILE A 71 -5.15 -22.94 -14.55
CA ILE A 71 -5.43 -22.34 -13.23
C ILE A 71 -6.72 -21.50 -13.31
N ARG A 72 -6.83 -20.63 -14.32
CA ARG A 72 -8.00 -19.75 -14.49
C ARG A 72 -9.29 -20.54 -14.77
N SER A 73 -9.22 -21.61 -15.56
CA SER A 73 -10.36 -22.45 -15.89
C SER A 73 -10.65 -23.53 -14.84
N GLY A 74 -9.69 -23.88 -13.98
CA GLY A 74 -9.80 -24.95 -13.00
C GLY A 74 -10.86 -24.70 -11.92
N ASN A 75 -11.44 -25.77 -11.40
CA ASN A 75 -12.41 -25.71 -10.30
C ASN A 75 -11.72 -25.91 -8.95
N TRP A 76 -11.13 -24.84 -8.42
CA TRP A 76 -10.47 -24.79 -7.11
C TRP A 76 -10.94 -23.59 -6.30
N LYS A 77 -10.79 -23.66 -5.00
CA LYS A 77 -11.12 -22.61 -4.02
C LYS A 77 -9.93 -22.38 -3.10
N ILE A 78 -9.90 -21.22 -2.45
CA ILE A 78 -8.98 -20.97 -1.35
C ILE A 78 -9.33 -21.84 -0.13
N GLN A 79 -8.36 -22.05 0.76
CA GLN A 79 -8.62 -22.71 2.04
C GLN A 79 -9.28 -21.71 3.00
N GLY A 80 -10.18 -22.21 3.85
CA GLY A 80 -11.11 -21.46 4.67
C GLY A 80 -10.62 -20.15 5.31
N ILE A 81 -11.54 -19.22 5.48
CA ILE A 81 -11.36 -17.91 6.07
C ILE A 81 -11.56 -18.01 7.59
N PRO A 82 -10.67 -17.44 8.42
CA PRO A 82 -10.85 -17.37 9.88
C PRO A 82 -12.14 -16.64 10.28
N ASP A 83 -12.72 -17.04 11.40
CA ASP A 83 -14.01 -16.51 11.85
C ASP A 83 -13.98 -15.00 12.12
N ASP A 84 -12.90 -14.48 12.67
CA ASP A 84 -12.69 -13.07 12.95
C ASP A 84 -12.41 -12.20 11.70
N LEU A 85 -12.19 -12.84 10.53
CA LEU A 85 -12.05 -12.16 9.24
C LEU A 85 -13.27 -12.32 8.32
N LYS A 86 -14.36 -12.94 8.77
CA LYS A 86 -15.56 -13.14 7.92
C LYS A 86 -16.32 -11.86 7.62
N ASP A 87 -16.25 -10.88 8.51
CA ASP A 87 -16.83 -9.54 8.34
C ASP A 87 -15.72 -8.50 8.22
N ARG A 88 -15.51 -8.01 7.01
CA ARG A 88 -14.48 -7.01 6.68
C ARG A 88 -15.09 -5.76 6.02
N ARG A 89 -16.35 -5.46 6.30
CA ARG A 89 -17.10 -4.39 5.61
C ARG A 89 -16.44 -3.02 5.64
N VAL A 90 -15.72 -2.68 6.70
CA VAL A 90 -14.88 -1.46 6.74
C VAL A 90 -13.57 -1.77 7.44
N GLU A 91 -12.48 -1.39 6.79
CA GLU A 91 -11.13 -1.43 7.33
C GLU A 91 -10.56 -0.01 7.40
N ILE A 92 -9.72 0.25 8.37
CA ILE A 92 -8.94 1.48 8.48
C ILE A 92 -7.46 1.19 8.28
N THR A 93 -6.76 2.06 7.55
CA THR A 93 -5.30 2.02 7.43
C THR A 93 -4.67 3.18 8.19
N GLY A 94 -3.45 2.97 8.66
CA GLY A 94 -2.67 4.01 9.31
C GLY A 94 -1.29 3.52 9.75
N PRO A 95 -0.36 4.45 10.01
CA PRO A 95 1.00 4.12 10.42
C PRO A 95 1.03 3.44 11.79
N VAL A 96 2.15 2.76 12.06
CA VAL A 96 2.39 2.00 13.30
C VAL A 96 2.76 2.86 14.50
N GLU A 97 2.52 4.16 14.46
CA GLU A 97 2.74 5.09 15.55
C GLU A 97 1.75 4.85 16.71
N ARG A 98 2.24 4.90 17.95
CA ARG A 98 1.51 4.47 19.16
C ARG A 98 0.09 5.03 19.30
N LYS A 99 -0.07 6.34 19.16
CA LYS A 99 -1.38 7.01 19.24
C LYS A 99 -2.29 6.60 18.07
N MET A 100 -1.71 6.45 16.86
CA MET A 100 -2.47 6.10 15.66
C MET A 100 -2.97 4.66 15.75
N VAL A 101 -2.15 3.73 16.24
CA VAL A 101 -2.52 2.33 16.50
C VAL A 101 -3.74 2.26 17.47
N ILE A 102 -3.70 3.00 18.60
CA ILE A 102 -4.81 3.02 19.55
C ILE A 102 -6.08 3.57 18.90
N ASN A 103 -5.97 4.69 18.17
CA ASN A 103 -7.13 5.32 17.55
C ASN A 103 -7.75 4.44 16.45
N ALA A 104 -6.93 3.79 15.64
CA ALA A 104 -7.39 2.93 14.57
C ALA A 104 -8.05 1.65 15.10
N LEU A 105 -7.45 0.98 16.08
CA LEU A 105 -8.05 -0.18 16.75
C LEU A 105 -9.36 0.14 17.48
N ASN A 106 -9.52 1.37 17.94
CA ASN A 106 -10.73 1.85 18.62
C ASN A 106 -11.79 2.41 17.67
N ALA A 107 -11.49 2.61 16.39
CA ALA A 107 -12.46 3.13 15.42
C ALA A 107 -13.64 2.15 15.24
N ASN A 108 -14.74 2.66 14.69
CA ASN A 108 -15.89 1.83 14.33
C ASN A 108 -15.64 1.12 13.00
N VAL A 109 -14.70 0.17 13.01
CA VAL A 109 -14.29 -0.63 11.85
C VAL A 109 -14.12 -2.09 12.27
N LYS A 110 -14.06 -2.99 11.32
CA LYS A 110 -13.83 -4.42 11.57
C LYS A 110 -12.35 -4.77 11.64
N VAL A 111 -11.53 -4.08 10.85
CA VAL A 111 -10.10 -4.38 10.72
C VAL A 111 -9.30 -3.07 10.76
N PHE A 112 -8.16 -3.12 11.43
CA PHE A 112 -7.09 -2.13 11.31
C PHE A 112 -5.90 -2.75 10.56
N MET A 113 -5.55 -2.16 9.43
CA MET A 113 -4.31 -2.45 8.73
C MET A 113 -3.21 -1.52 9.23
N ALA A 114 -2.32 -2.06 10.07
CA ALA A 114 -1.14 -1.39 10.58
C ALA A 114 -0.05 -1.39 9.49
N ASP A 115 0.40 -0.22 9.10
CA ASP A 115 1.14 -0.03 7.86
C ASP A 115 2.60 0.34 8.10
N PHE A 116 3.53 -0.56 7.70
CA PHE A 116 4.97 -0.31 7.65
C PHE A 116 5.44 0.19 6.28
N GLU A 117 4.55 0.32 5.31
CA GLU A 117 4.89 0.68 3.93
C GLU A 117 4.54 2.14 3.60
N ASP A 118 3.43 2.40 2.90
CA ASP A 118 3.14 3.70 2.30
C ASP A 118 2.84 4.82 3.31
N SER A 119 2.28 4.46 4.47
CA SER A 119 1.95 5.45 5.51
C SER A 119 3.11 5.73 6.47
N LEU A 120 4.23 5.04 6.33
CA LEU A 120 5.40 5.18 7.20
C LEU A 120 6.62 5.66 6.40
N ALA A 121 7.30 6.70 6.89
CA ALA A 121 8.68 6.94 6.51
C ALA A 121 9.55 5.99 7.35
N PRO A 122 10.23 4.99 6.75
CA PRO A 122 10.78 3.85 7.48
C PRO A 122 12.15 4.16 8.09
N GLU A 123 12.22 5.18 8.95
CA GLU A 123 13.34 5.42 9.85
C GLU A 123 13.48 4.23 10.81
N TRP A 124 14.69 3.86 11.16
CA TRP A 124 14.95 2.71 12.03
C TRP A 124 14.12 2.74 13.31
N ASP A 125 14.18 3.87 14.02
CA ASP A 125 13.47 4.01 15.30
C ASP A 125 11.96 3.86 15.15
N LYS A 126 11.38 4.31 14.04
CA LYS A 126 9.95 4.18 13.77
C LYS A 126 9.55 2.74 13.44
N VAL A 127 10.39 2.04 12.69
CA VAL A 127 10.13 0.62 12.38
C VAL A 127 10.22 -0.23 13.65
N ILE A 128 11.25 -0.02 14.49
CA ILE A 128 11.42 -0.72 15.79
C ILE A 128 10.27 -0.39 16.74
N ASN A 129 9.99 0.90 16.94
CA ASN A 129 8.87 1.34 17.81
C ASN A 129 7.52 0.86 17.27
N GLY A 130 7.36 0.77 15.95
CA GLY A 130 6.18 0.18 15.33
C GLY A 130 5.95 -1.26 15.77
N GLN A 131 6.99 -2.08 15.79
CA GLN A 131 6.91 -3.47 16.27
C GLN A 131 6.52 -3.54 17.76
N ILE A 132 7.12 -2.67 18.60
CA ILE A 132 6.76 -2.57 20.02
C ILE A 132 5.30 -2.15 20.19
N ASN A 133 4.84 -1.17 19.42
CA ASN A 133 3.47 -0.67 19.49
C ASN A 133 2.44 -1.75 19.12
N LEU A 134 2.73 -2.56 18.10
CA LEU A 134 1.85 -3.67 17.73
C LEU A 134 1.91 -4.80 18.76
N TRP A 135 3.08 -5.09 19.32
CA TRP A 135 3.22 -6.06 20.40
C TRP A 135 2.43 -5.64 21.65
N ASP A 136 2.54 -4.38 22.06
CA ASP A 136 1.75 -3.82 23.18
C ASP A 136 0.23 -3.88 22.89
N ALA A 137 -0.17 -3.58 21.64
CA ALA A 137 -1.58 -3.65 21.23
C ALA A 137 -2.12 -5.09 21.30
N VAL A 138 -1.37 -6.06 20.79
CA VAL A 138 -1.72 -7.48 20.84
C VAL A 138 -1.81 -7.97 22.29
N ASN A 139 -0.93 -7.49 23.18
CA ASN A 139 -0.96 -7.85 24.59
C ASN A 139 -2.03 -7.06 25.40
N GLY A 140 -2.61 -6.00 24.82
CA GLY A 140 -3.59 -5.14 25.50
C GLY A 140 -2.95 -4.18 26.52
N THR A 141 -1.65 -3.93 26.40
CA THR A 141 -0.87 -3.05 27.29
C THR A 141 -0.60 -1.68 26.70
N ILE A 142 -0.94 -1.47 25.42
CA ILE A 142 -0.71 -0.20 24.74
C ILE A 142 -1.50 0.93 25.39
N SER A 143 -0.81 2.01 25.75
CA SER A 143 -1.41 3.26 26.20
C SER A 143 -0.56 4.44 25.75
N TYR A 144 -1.18 5.61 25.64
CA TYR A 144 -0.50 6.85 25.26
C TYR A 144 -1.12 8.00 26.05
N THR A 145 -0.30 8.87 26.62
CA THR A 145 -0.75 10.11 27.27
C THR A 145 -0.18 11.29 26.49
N ASN A 146 -1.05 12.18 26.00
CA ASN A 146 -0.60 13.36 25.28
C ASN A 146 -0.08 14.45 26.24
N GLU A 147 0.48 15.53 25.69
CA GLU A 147 1.03 16.66 26.45
C GLU A 147 -0.01 17.36 27.35
N GLN A 148 -1.30 17.29 26.98
CA GLN A 148 -2.42 17.83 27.77
C GLN A 148 -2.89 16.86 28.87
N GLY A 149 -2.21 15.73 29.07
CA GLY A 149 -2.56 14.73 30.09
C GLY A 149 -3.72 13.80 29.69
N LYS A 150 -4.24 13.88 28.46
CA LYS A 150 -5.29 12.96 27.98
C LYS A 150 -4.69 11.60 27.69
N ARG A 151 -5.23 10.57 28.38
CA ARG A 151 -4.83 9.17 28.20
C ARG A 151 -5.67 8.49 27.14
N TYR A 152 -5.02 7.68 26.31
CA TYR A 152 -5.58 6.84 25.26
C TYR A 152 -5.25 5.38 25.57
N GLU A 153 -6.24 4.49 25.48
CA GLU A 153 -6.13 3.05 25.76
C GLU A 153 -7.05 2.29 24.80
N LEU A 154 -6.84 0.99 24.66
CA LEU A 154 -7.74 0.16 23.86
C LEU A 154 -9.09 -0.03 24.56
N LYS A 155 -10.16 -0.04 23.77
CA LYS A 155 -11.47 -0.51 24.19
C LYS A 155 -11.47 -2.03 24.39
N ALA A 156 -12.52 -2.57 24.99
CA ALA A 156 -12.63 -4.00 25.29
C ALA A 156 -12.66 -4.89 24.03
N ASP A 157 -13.24 -4.39 22.94
CA ASP A 157 -13.38 -5.08 21.66
C ASP A 157 -12.76 -4.22 20.54
N PRO A 158 -11.45 -4.26 20.38
CA PRO A 158 -10.75 -3.55 19.31
C PRO A 158 -10.93 -4.24 17.96
N ALA A 159 -10.72 -3.52 16.87
CA ALA A 159 -10.69 -4.07 15.51
C ALA A 159 -9.64 -5.18 15.38
N VAL A 160 -9.84 -6.11 14.43
CA VAL A 160 -8.85 -7.13 14.10
C VAL A 160 -7.62 -6.47 13.50
N LEU A 161 -6.43 -6.89 13.94
CA LEU A 161 -5.16 -6.34 13.50
C LEU A 161 -4.60 -7.13 12.32
N ILE A 162 -4.28 -6.44 11.23
CA ILE A 162 -3.54 -6.97 10.09
C ILE A 162 -2.30 -6.08 9.88
N ALA A 163 -1.12 -6.64 9.67
CA ALA A 163 0.10 -5.86 9.40
C ALA A 163 0.39 -5.80 7.89
N ARG A 164 0.57 -4.59 7.34
CA ARG A 164 1.12 -4.42 5.99
C ARG A 164 2.63 -4.29 6.08
N VAL A 165 3.33 -5.28 5.56
CA VAL A 165 4.80 -5.31 5.50
C VAL A 165 5.29 -4.47 4.32
N ARG A 166 6.54 -4.01 4.36
CA ARG A 166 7.16 -3.32 3.23
C ARG A 166 7.19 -4.18 1.96
N GLY A 167 7.01 -3.54 0.81
CA GLY A 167 7.02 -4.20 -0.50
C GLY A 167 8.35 -4.88 -0.83
N LEU A 168 8.30 -5.86 -1.75
CA LEU A 168 9.47 -6.67 -2.16
C LEU A 168 10.68 -5.82 -2.60
N HIS A 169 10.44 -4.63 -3.17
CA HIS A 169 11.46 -3.71 -3.66
C HIS A 169 12.17 -2.91 -2.54
N LEU A 170 11.58 -2.82 -1.36
CA LEU A 170 12.12 -2.06 -0.24
C LEU A 170 13.11 -2.91 0.59
N SER A 171 14.16 -2.27 1.05
CA SER A 171 15.21 -2.90 1.86
C SER A 171 15.28 -2.26 3.24
N GLU A 172 15.84 -3.01 4.21
CA GLU A 172 16.20 -2.49 5.52
C GLU A 172 17.72 -2.24 5.56
N LYS A 173 18.11 -0.95 5.40
CA LYS A 173 19.52 -0.56 5.27
C LYS A 173 20.36 -0.74 6.53
N HIS A 174 19.70 -0.87 7.69
CA HIS A 174 20.40 -1.00 8.98
C HIS A 174 20.73 -2.46 9.33
N VAL A 175 20.28 -3.42 8.51
CA VAL A 175 20.59 -4.85 8.68
C VAL A 175 21.15 -5.41 7.38
N LEU A 176 22.38 -5.93 7.44
CA LEU A 176 23.10 -6.43 6.27
C LEU A 176 23.27 -7.96 6.34
N TYR A 177 23.13 -8.58 5.18
CA TYR A 177 23.53 -9.97 4.92
C TYR A 177 24.48 -9.99 3.72
N LYS A 178 25.67 -10.59 3.88
CA LYS A 178 26.74 -10.55 2.86
C LYS A 178 27.07 -9.11 2.39
N ASN A 179 27.06 -8.15 3.28
CA ASN A 179 27.26 -6.71 3.06
C ASN A 179 26.19 -6.01 2.22
N GLU A 180 25.04 -6.64 1.97
CA GLU A 180 23.91 -6.04 1.25
C GLU A 180 22.71 -5.86 2.19
N PRO A 181 21.93 -4.77 2.09
CA PRO A 181 20.72 -4.59 2.86
C PRO A 181 19.72 -5.72 2.67
N ILE A 182 19.15 -6.21 3.76
CA ILE A 182 18.13 -7.26 3.70
C ILE A 182 16.80 -6.75 3.18
N SER A 183 15.86 -7.65 2.89
CA SER A 183 14.47 -7.28 2.56
C SER A 183 13.77 -6.60 3.74
N GLY A 184 13.24 -5.38 3.52
CA GLY A 184 12.40 -4.71 4.50
C GLY A 184 11.14 -5.51 4.84
N GLY A 185 10.51 -6.11 3.82
CA GLY A 185 9.32 -6.94 4.04
C GLY A 185 9.59 -8.20 4.86
N LEU A 186 10.74 -8.86 4.70
CA LEU A 186 11.14 -9.99 5.56
C LEU A 186 11.42 -9.54 6.99
N PHE A 187 12.04 -8.37 7.17
CA PHE A 187 12.29 -7.79 8.48
C PHE A 187 10.98 -7.52 9.22
N ASP A 188 10.05 -6.83 8.59
CA ASP A 188 8.74 -6.51 9.17
C ASP A 188 7.94 -7.76 9.49
N PHE A 189 7.92 -8.73 8.55
CA PHE A 189 7.23 -10.00 8.72
C PHE A 189 7.80 -10.81 9.88
N ALA A 190 9.13 -10.98 9.92
CA ALA A 190 9.79 -11.81 10.92
C ALA A 190 9.52 -11.31 12.34
N LEU A 191 9.67 -9.99 12.55
CA LEU A 191 9.50 -9.41 13.88
C LEU A 191 8.02 -9.42 14.30
N TYR A 192 7.11 -8.95 13.43
CA TYR A 192 5.68 -8.95 13.75
C TYR A 192 5.17 -10.35 14.04
N PHE A 193 5.52 -11.34 13.20
CA PHE A 193 5.13 -12.73 13.42
C PHE A 193 5.69 -13.25 14.74
N TYR A 194 7.01 -13.18 14.95
CA TYR A 194 7.67 -13.77 16.11
C TYR A 194 7.12 -13.21 17.43
N LEU A 195 6.96 -11.92 17.51
CA LEU A 195 6.49 -11.23 18.73
C LEU A 195 5.03 -11.54 19.05
N ASN A 196 4.18 -11.79 18.03
CA ASN A 196 2.74 -11.72 18.22
C ASN A 196 1.99 -13.05 18.03
N TYR A 197 2.53 -14.02 17.24
CA TYR A 197 1.75 -15.18 16.80
C TYR A 197 1.13 -15.98 17.95
N LYS A 198 1.87 -16.25 19.03
CA LYS A 198 1.35 -17.02 20.16
C LYS A 198 0.15 -16.36 20.82
N LYS A 199 0.27 -15.04 21.03
CA LYS A 199 -0.79 -14.28 21.70
C LYS A 199 -2.02 -14.11 20.83
N LEU A 200 -1.82 -13.89 19.53
CA LEU A 200 -2.92 -13.81 18.56
C LEU A 200 -3.69 -15.12 18.52
N LEU A 201 -3.01 -16.27 18.39
CA LEU A 201 -3.64 -17.59 18.41
C LEU A 201 -4.39 -17.88 19.72
N GLN A 202 -3.83 -17.47 20.88
CA GLN A 202 -4.51 -17.59 22.18
C GLN A 202 -5.80 -16.77 22.25
N LYS A 203 -5.89 -15.67 21.50
CA LYS A 203 -7.10 -14.83 21.41
C LYS A 203 -8.12 -15.34 20.39
N GLY A 204 -7.84 -16.43 19.67
CA GLY A 204 -8.71 -16.96 18.62
C GLY A 204 -8.57 -16.18 17.28
N SER A 205 -7.54 -15.36 17.15
CA SER A 205 -7.14 -14.67 15.93
C SER A 205 -5.90 -15.33 15.30
N GLY A 206 -5.20 -14.65 14.40
CA GLY A 206 -3.99 -15.17 13.78
C GLY A 206 -3.00 -14.09 13.34
N PRO A 207 -1.79 -14.50 12.91
CA PRO A 207 -0.82 -13.60 12.31
C PRO A 207 -1.27 -13.29 10.87
N TYR A 208 -1.92 -12.13 10.70
CA TYR A 208 -2.50 -11.69 9.44
C TYR A 208 -1.69 -10.59 8.80
N PHE A 209 -1.57 -10.64 7.45
CA PHE A 209 -0.74 -9.73 6.69
C PHE A 209 -1.48 -9.13 5.49
N TYR A 210 -1.08 -7.93 5.10
CA TYR A 210 -1.28 -7.37 3.78
C TYR A 210 0.03 -7.42 2.99
N LEU A 211 -0.03 -7.91 1.75
CA LEU A 211 1.13 -8.02 0.86
C LEU A 211 1.02 -6.99 -0.26
N PRO A 212 1.87 -5.93 -0.21
CA PRO A 212 1.80 -4.85 -1.19
C PRO A 212 2.67 -5.10 -2.42
N LYS A 213 2.39 -4.35 -3.49
CA LYS A 213 3.24 -4.16 -4.68
C LYS A 213 3.65 -5.48 -5.37
N ILE A 214 2.82 -6.53 -5.25
CA ILE A 214 3.00 -7.79 -5.99
C ILE A 214 2.83 -7.52 -7.48
N GLN A 215 3.75 -8.00 -8.32
CA GLN A 215 3.70 -7.86 -9.78
C GLN A 215 3.48 -9.20 -10.51
N SER A 216 3.75 -10.32 -9.86
CA SER A 216 3.61 -11.63 -10.47
C SER A 216 3.20 -12.71 -9.48
N TYR A 217 2.63 -13.80 -10.00
CA TYR A 217 2.33 -14.97 -9.17
C TYR A 217 3.58 -15.66 -8.61
N TYR A 218 4.75 -15.46 -9.20
CA TYR A 218 6.03 -15.95 -8.64
C TYR A 218 6.38 -15.24 -7.33
N GLU A 219 6.02 -13.97 -7.20
CA GLU A 219 6.17 -13.22 -5.95
C GLU A 219 5.16 -13.71 -4.90
N ALA A 220 3.93 -14.00 -5.32
CA ALA A 220 2.93 -14.63 -4.46
C ALA A 220 3.38 -16.03 -3.98
N GLN A 221 3.99 -16.82 -4.86
CA GLN A 221 4.59 -18.11 -4.50
C GLN A 221 5.74 -17.94 -3.50
N TRP A 222 6.59 -16.92 -3.67
CA TRP A 222 7.68 -16.60 -2.74
C TRP A 222 7.13 -16.35 -1.33
N TRP A 223 6.06 -15.57 -1.18
CA TRP A 223 5.39 -15.36 0.10
C TRP A 223 4.73 -16.64 0.65
N SER A 224 4.11 -17.44 -0.20
CA SER A 224 3.53 -18.74 0.21
C SER A 224 4.58 -19.69 0.78
N ASP A 225 5.78 -19.69 0.20
CA ASP A 225 6.89 -20.51 0.65
C ASP A 225 7.45 -19.98 1.99
N ILE A 226 7.54 -18.65 2.18
CA ILE A 226 7.91 -18.01 3.46
C ILE A 226 6.93 -18.41 4.57
N PHE A 227 5.62 -18.32 4.30
CA PHE A 227 4.61 -18.70 5.27
C PHE A 227 4.69 -20.19 5.64
N SER A 228 4.85 -21.05 4.64
CA SER A 228 4.96 -22.49 4.85
C SER A 228 6.24 -22.85 5.62
N PHE A 229 7.38 -22.20 5.32
CA PHE A 229 8.63 -22.33 6.05
C PHE A 229 8.45 -21.91 7.52
N THR A 230 7.81 -20.76 7.74
CA THR A 230 7.55 -20.22 9.07
C THR A 230 6.63 -21.14 9.88
N GLU A 231 5.53 -21.59 9.31
CA GLU A 231 4.60 -22.51 9.96
C GLU A 231 5.29 -23.82 10.35
N SER A 232 6.13 -24.37 9.46
CA SER A 232 6.93 -25.57 9.75
C SER A 232 7.92 -25.36 10.88
N ARG A 233 8.66 -24.23 10.87
CA ARG A 233 9.66 -23.89 11.90
C ARG A 233 9.03 -23.77 13.31
N PHE A 234 7.82 -23.21 13.39
CA PHE A 234 7.10 -23.00 14.64
C PHE A 234 6.08 -24.09 14.97
N ASN A 235 6.09 -25.21 14.22
CA ASN A 235 5.15 -26.33 14.38
C ASN A 235 3.68 -25.91 14.35
N LEU A 236 3.33 -24.99 13.44
CA LEU A 236 1.97 -24.52 13.24
C LEU A 236 1.30 -25.28 12.09
N PRO A 237 -0.03 -25.47 12.14
CA PRO A 237 -0.78 -26.01 11.03
C PRO A 237 -0.62 -25.14 9.77
N LYS A 238 -0.58 -25.78 8.60
CA LYS A 238 -0.53 -25.05 7.32
C LYS A 238 -1.78 -24.18 7.15
N GLY A 239 -1.57 -22.92 6.80
CA GLY A 239 -2.63 -21.94 6.64
C GLY A 239 -3.02 -21.23 7.95
N THR A 240 -2.21 -21.33 9.00
CA THR A 240 -2.33 -20.50 10.21
C THR A 240 -2.05 -19.03 9.90
N ILE A 241 -1.03 -18.74 9.08
CA ILE A 241 -0.74 -17.40 8.58
C ILE A 241 -1.74 -17.08 7.46
N LYS A 242 -2.37 -15.91 7.54
CA LYS A 242 -3.28 -15.44 6.49
C LYS A 242 -2.80 -14.14 5.89
N ALA A 243 -3.12 -13.96 4.60
CA ALA A 243 -2.76 -12.75 3.86
C ALA A 243 -3.91 -12.25 2.99
N THR A 244 -3.95 -10.94 2.80
CA THR A 244 -4.66 -10.27 1.71
C THR A 244 -3.62 -9.66 0.78
N VAL A 245 -3.78 -9.79 -0.53
CA VAL A 245 -2.87 -9.19 -1.50
C VAL A 245 -3.49 -7.93 -2.08
N LEU A 246 -2.72 -6.84 -2.10
CA LEU A 246 -3.09 -5.66 -2.87
C LEU A 246 -2.81 -5.91 -4.36
N ILE A 247 -3.87 -5.92 -5.15
CA ILE A 247 -3.75 -5.86 -6.61
C ILE A 247 -3.66 -4.38 -6.98
N GLU A 248 -2.46 -3.88 -6.91
CA GLU A 248 -2.15 -2.45 -7.07
C GLU A 248 -1.06 -2.19 -8.11
N THR A 249 -0.72 -3.23 -8.87
CA THR A 249 0.21 -3.11 -10.00
C THR A 249 -0.45 -3.62 -11.27
N LEU A 250 -0.20 -2.95 -12.39
CA LEU A 250 -0.78 -3.34 -13.66
C LEU A 250 -0.41 -4.78 -14.09
N PRO A 251 0.83 -5.28 -13.88
CA PRO A 251 1.12 -6.68 -14.20
C PRO A 251 0.32 -7.69 -13.37
N ALA A 252 -0.01 -7.39 -12.12
CA ALA A 252 -0.74 -8.31 -11.24
C ALA A 252 -2.21 -8.49 -11.64
N VAL A 253 -2.83 -7.50 -12.29
CA VAL A 253 -4.24 -7.60 -12.67
C VAL A 253 -4.50 -8.77 -13.62
N PHE A 254 -3.54 -9.11 -14.46
CA PHE A 254 -3.60 -10.23 -15.41
C PHE A 254 -3.31 -11.59 -14.77
N GLN A 255 -2.98 -11.62 -13.47
CA GLN A 255 -2.51 -12.81 -12.76
C GLN A 255 -3.26 -13.05 -11.43
N MET A 256 -4.47 -12.49 -11.27
CA MET A 256 -5.20 -12.58 -10.00
C MET A 256 -5.56 -14.03 -9.63
N ASP A 257 -5.98 -14.85 -10.59
CA ASP A 257 -6.25 -16.28 -10.37
C ASP A 257 -4.97 -17.01 -9.94
N GLU A 258 -3.86 -16.75 -10.60
CA GLU A 258 -2.56 -17.37 -10.31
C GLU A 258 -2.04 -16.95 -8.93
N ILE A 259 -2.18 -15.68 -8.56
CA ILE A 259 -1.82 -15.15 -7.24
C ILE A 259 -2.64 -15.85 -6.15
N LEU A 260 -3.96 -15.92 -6.33
CA LEU A 260 -4.85 -16.64 -5.41
C LEU A 260 -4.48 -18.12 -5.32
N TYR A 261 -4.15 -18.77 -6.46
CA TYR A 261 -3.82 -20.19 -6.51
C TYR A 261 -2.54 -20.53 -5.75
N HIS A 262 -1.49 -19.75 -5.95
CA HIS A 262 -0.22 -19.98 -5.28
C HIS A 262 -0.29 -19.70 -3.77
N LEU A 263 -1.13 -18.76 -3.37
CA LEU A 263 -1.40 -18.44 -1.96
C LEU A 263 -2.62 -19.17 -1.37
N ARG A 264 -3.28 -20.11 -2.08
CA ARG A 264 -4.59 -20.66 -1.71
C ARG A 264 -4.73 -21.23 -0.30
N HIS A 265 -3.63 -21.58 0.35
CA HIS A 265 -3.62 -22.03 1.74
C HIS A 265 -3.57 -20.87 2.74
N HIS A 266 -3.10 -19.72 2.32
CA HIS A 266 -2.81 -18.55 3.18
C HIS A 266 -3.65 -17.32 2.81
N ILE A 267 -4.18 -17.24 1.58
CA ILE A 267 -4.94 -16.08 1.11
C ILE A 267 -6.36 -16.06 1.67
N VAL A 268 -6.85 -14.86 1.99
CA VAL A 268 -8.25 -14.62 2.35
C VAL A 268 -8.94 -13.65 1.40
N GLY A 269 -8.20 -12.85 0.64
CA GLY A 269 -8.78 -11.90 -0.31
C GLY A 269 -7.76 -11.12 -1.11
N LEU A 270 -8.28 -10.38 -2.09
CA LEU A 270 -7.55 -9.36 -2.83
C LEU A 270 -8.13 -7.98 -2.51
N ASN A 271 -7.31 -6.95 -2.58
CA ASN A 271 -7.73 -5.56 -2.38
C ASN A 271 -7.50 -4.72 -3.64
N CYS A 272 -8.44 -3.83 -3.91
CA CYS A 272 -8.41 -2.86 -5.02
C CYS A 272 -7.54 -1.64 -4.64
N GLY A 273 -6.22 -1.74 -4.71
CA GLY A 273 -5.27 -0.68 -4.38
C GLY A 273 -5.20 0.39 -5.48
N ARG A 274 -6.28 1.19 -5.65
CA ARG A 274 -6.50 2.04 -6.83
C ARG A 274 -5.44 3.10 -7.06
N TRP A 275 -4.91 3.74 -6.02
CA TRP A 275 -3.94 4.82 -6.18
C TRP A 275 -2.62 4.29 -6.76
N ASP A 276 -2.08 3.25 -6.17
CA ASP A 276 -0.91 2.55 -6.70
C ASP A 276 -1.16 1.92 -8.07
N TYR A 277 -2.38 1.44 -8.33
CA TYR A 277 -2.74 0.89 -9.64
C TYR A 277 -2.70 1.96 -10.74
N ILE A 278 -3.17 3.18 -10.45
CA ILE A 278 -3.05 4.33 -11.36
C ILE A 278 -1.58 4.67 -11.60
N PHE A 279 -0.78 4.75 -10.54
CA PHE A 279 0.66 4.94 -10.66
C PHE A 279 1.33 3.83 -11.48
N SER A 280 0.99 2.58 -11.20
CA SER A 280 1.53 1.43 -11.91
C SER A 280 1.13 1.42 -13.39
N TYR A 281 -0.06 1.89 -13.74
CA TYR A 281 -0.48 2.07 -15.14
C TYR A 281 0.48 3.02 -15.86
N ILE A 282 0.74 4.21 -15.29
CA ILE A 282 1.70 5.17 -15.85
C ILE A 282 3.09 4.55 -15.97
N LYS A 283 3.59 3.93 -14.88
CA LYS A 283 4.93 3.36 -14.80
C LYS A 283 5.13 2.23 -15.80
N THR A 284 4.19 1.29 -15.86
CA THR A 284 4.29 0.11 -16.72
C THR A 284 4.20 0.48 -18.20
N LEU A 285 3.30 1.40 -18.54
CA LEU A 285 3.05 1.85 -19.92
C LEU A 285 3.77 3.16 -20.28
N LYS A 286 4.83 3.49 -19.58
CA LYS A 286 5.56 4.76 -19.67
C LYS A 286 6.04 5.14 -21.06
N ASN A 287 6.29 4.16 -21.94
CA ASN A 287 6.73 4.35 -23.32
C ASN A 287 5.60 4.21 -24.36
N HIS A 288 4.35 3.97 -23.92
CA HIS A 288 3.19 3.83 -24.80
C HIS A 288 2.45 5.16 -24.93
N ALA A 289 2.56 5.81 -26.09
CA ALA A 289 2.05 7.16 -26.35
C ALA A 289 0.51 7.31 -26.25
N ASP A 290 -0.23 6.20 -26.35
CA ASP A 290 -1.69 6.15 -26.29
C ASP A 290 -2.22 5.94 -24.86
N CYS A 291 -1.33 5.67 -23.89
CA CYS A 291 -1.68 5.34 -22.51
C CYS A 291 -1.43 6.48 -21.52
N ILE A 292 -1.57 7.74 -21.96
CA ILE A 292 -1.23 8.92 -21.18
C ILE A 292 -2.44 9.44 -20.42
N LEU A 293 -2.32 9.49 -19.10
CA LEU A 293 -3.42 9.89 -18.23
C LEU A 293 -3.67 11.41 -18.25
N PRO A 294 -4.93 11.85 -18.02
CA PRO A 294 -5.30 13.25 -17.79
C PRO A 294 -4.92 13.70 -16.36
N ASP A 295 -5.49 14.85 -15.95
CA ASP A 295 -5.38 15.34 -14.57
C ASP A 295 -5.80 14.28 -13.57
N ARG A 296 -5.04 14.14 -12.47
CA ARG A 296 -5.25 13.15 -11.41
C ARG A 296 -6.69 13.04 -10.92
N GLN A 297 -7.37 14.18 -10.82
CA GLN A 297 -8.74 14.25 -10.34
C GLN A 297 -9.77 13.63 -11.30
N SER A 298 -9.45 13.50 -12.58
CA SER A 298 -10.30 12.88 -13.59
C SER A 298 -10.18 11.36 -13.62
N VAL A 299 -9.16 10.79 -12.98
CA VAL A 299 -8.89 9.35 -12.97
C VAL A 299 -9.62 8.68 -11.80
N THR A 300 -10.91 8.42 -12.00
CA THR A 300 -11.83 7.83 -11.00
C THR A 300 -12.16 6.38 -11.33
N MET A 301 -12.77 5.65 -10.39
CA MET A 301 -13.18 4.25 -10.57
C MET A 301 -14.21 4.02 -11.68
N THR A 302 -14.77 5.08 -12.25
CA THR A 302 -15.66 5.04 -13.41
C THR A 302 -14.92 5.04 -14.75
N GLN A 303 -13.61 5.33 -14.75
CA GLN A 303 -12.80 5.24 -15.97
C GLN A 303 -12.67 3.79 -16.45
N PRO A 304 -12.59 3.55 -17.78
CA PRO A 304 -12.71 2.21 -18.35
C PRO A 304 -11.77 1.17 -17.72
N PHE A 305 -10.46 1.45 -17.65
CA PHE A 305 -9.49 0.50 -17.14
C PHE A 305 -9.66 0.22 -15.63
N LEU A 306 -10.04 1.22 -14.83
CA LEU A 306 -10.30 1.07 -13.39
C LEU A 306 -11.60 0.31 -13.13
N ASN A 307 -12.64 0.56 -13.93
CA ASN A 307 -13.90 -0.18 -13.83
C ASN A 307 -13.71 -1.65 -14.20
N ALA A 308 -13.02 -1.93 -15.30
CA ALA A 308 -12.67 -3.31 -15.71
C ALA A 308 -11.86 -4.03 -14.64
N TYR A 309 -10.85 -3.37 -14.07
CA TYR A 309 -10.04 -3.89 -12.99
C TYR A 309 -10.85 -4.27 -11.75
N SER A 310 -11.72 -3.37 -11.25
CA SER A 310 -12.56 -3.64 -10.08
C SER A 310 -13.51 -4.82 -10.31
N ARG A 311 -14.16 -4.87 -11.46
CA ARG A 311 -15.10 -5.95 -11.83
C ARG A 311 -14.40 -7.30 -11.96
N LEU A 312 -13.21 -7.33 -12.60
CA LEU A 312 -12.41 -8.54 -12.71
C LEU A 312 -11.97 -9.05 -11.34
N LEU A 313 -11.54 -8.15 -10.44
CA LEU A 313 -11.13 -8.51 -9.08
C LEU A 313 -12.27 -9.17 -8.31
N ILE A 314 -13.47 -8.58 -8.32
CA ILE A 314 -14.66 -9.15 -7.64
C ILE A 314 -14.98 -10.52 -8.22
N LYS A 315 -15.12 -10.61 -9.55
CA LYS A 315 -15.46 -11.88 -10.25
C LYS A 315 -14.46 -12.97 -9.92
N THR A 316 -13.16 -12.68 -9.99
CA THR A 316 -12.09 -13.64 -9.69
C THR A 316 -12.09 -14.07 -8.23
N CYS A 317 -12.19 -13.13 -7.29
CA CYS A 317 -12.22 -13.44 -5.86
C CYS A 317 -13.40 -14.34 -5.51
N HIS A 318 -14.61 -13.95 -5.85
CA HIS A 318 -15.81 -14.69 -5.47
C HIS A 318 -15.88 -16.07 -6.14
N LYS A 319 -15.41 -16.18 -7.38
CA LYS A 319 -15.23 -17.49 -8.04
C LYS A 319 -14.34 -18.42 -7.21
N ARG A 320 -13.36 -17.90 -6.48
CA ARG A 320 -12.39 -18.65 -5.66
C ARG A 320 -12.76 -18.73 -4.17
N GLY A 321 -13.84 -18.09 -3.77
CA GLY A 321 -14.27 -18.02 -2.36
C GLY A 321 -13.37 -17.10 -1.51
N ALA A 322 -12.71 -16.14 -2.15
CA ALA A 322 -11.88 -15.12 -1.55
C ALA A 322 -12.62 -13.78 -1.47
N PHE A 323 -12.26 -12.92 -0.51
CA PHE A 323 -12.82 -11.58 -0.41
C PHE A 323 -12.30 -10.63 -1.48
N ALA A 324 -13.19 -9.79 -1.98
CA ALA A 324 -12.90 -8.67 -2.86
C ALA A 324 -13.02 -7.35 -2.06
N MET A 325 -11.89 -6.79 -1.63
CA MET A 325 -11.86 -5.56 -0.85
C MET A 325 -11.79 -4.33 -1.77
N GLY A 326 -12.62 -3.32 -1.51
CA GLY A 326 -12.59 -2.04 -2.19
C GLY A 326 -11.38 -1.19 -1.82
N GLY A 327 -11.22 -0.05 -2.50
CA GLY A 327 -10.08 0.85 -2.32
C GLY A 327 -10.24 1.85 -1.18
N MET A 328 -9.15 2.57 -0.90
CA MET A 328 -9.12 3.59 0.14
C MET A 328 -9.83 4.88 -0.32
N SER A 329 -10.67 5.43 0.54
CA SER A 329 -11.09 6.82 0.46
C SER A 329 -10.09 7.70 1.23
N ALA A 330 -9.35 8.54 0.49
CA ALA A 330 -8.30 9.39 1.06
C ALA A 330 -8.81 10.73 1.62
N PHE A 331 -10.11 11.02 1.52
CA PHE A 331 -10.68 12.26 2.05
C PHE A 331 -10.51 12.34 3.57
N ILE A 332 -10.41 13.58 4.08
CA ILE A 332 -10.44 13.88 5.50
C ILE A 332 -11.61 14.82 5.82
N PRO A 333 -12.26 14.68 6.97
CA PRO A 333 -13.32 15.61 7.40
C PRO A 333 -12.83 17.05 7.47
N SER A 334 -13.65 18.00 6.97
CA SER A 334 -13.38 19.43 7.07
C SER A 334 -14.02 20.02 8.33
N LYS A 335 -13.40 21.07 8.88
CA LYS A 335 -14.01 21.86 9.97
C LYS A 335 -15.12 22.79 9.45
N ASP A 336 -15.09 23.14 8.18
CA ASP A 336 -16.15 23.90 7.53
C ASP A 336 -17.34 22.98 7.21
N PRO A 337 -18.56 23.28 7.69
CA PRO A 337 -19.71 22.40 7.52
C PRO A 337 -20.11 22.15 6.07
N VAL A 338 -19.96 23.15 5.19
CA VAL A 338 -20.34 23.03 3.77
C VAL A 338 -19.34 22.15 3.04
N GLN A 339 -18.04 22.38 3.25
CA GLN A 339 -16.99 21.54 2.69
C GLN A 339 -17.09 20.12 3.25
N ASN A 340 -17.38 19.97 4.56
CA ASN A 340 -17.53 18.65 5.16
C ASN A 340 -18.68 17.86 4.55
N GLN A 341 -19.83 18.52 4.26
CA GLN A 341 -20.94 17.85 3.58
C GLN A 341 -20.53 17.34 2.19
N GLN A 342 -19.75 18.13 1.43
CA GLN A 342 -19.23 17.69 0.14
C GLN A 342 -18.28 16.49 0.26
N VAL A 343 -17.44 16.43 1.30
CA VAL A 343 -16.59 15.27 1.59
C VAL A 343 -17.45 14.04 1.90
N VAL A 344 -18.46 14.19 2.77
CA VAL A 344 -19.38 13.11 3.13
C VAL A 344 -20.09 12.55 1.89
N ASP A 345 -20.59 13.42 1.03
CA ASP A 345 -21.33 13.02 -0.19
C ASP A 345 -20.40 12.25 -1.16
N LYS A 346 -19.17 12.73 -1.35
CA LYS A 346 -18.17 12.04 -2.20
C LYS A 346 -17.80 10.67 -1.63
N VAL A 347 -17.52 10.58 -0.33
CA VAL A 347 -17.20 9.32 0.32
C VAL A 347 -18.37 8.35 0.23
N ARG A 348 -19.58 8.81 0.50
CA ARG A 348 -20.79 7.97 0.37
C ARG A 348 -20.93 7.41 -1.03
N ALA A 349 -20.86 8.27 -2.07
CA ALA A 349 -20.99 7.84 -3.47
C ALA A 349 -19.90 6.83 -3.87
N ASP A 350 -18.65 7.03 -3.40
CA ASP A 350 -17.52 6.11 -3.63
C ASP A 350 -17.82 4.72 -3.00
N LYS A 351 -18.29 4.69 -1.74
CA LYS A 351 -18.59 3.44 -1.02
C LYS A 351 -19.86 2.75 -1.54
N GLU A 352 -20.85 3.51 -1.98
CA GLU A 352 -22.05 2.96 -2.66
C GLU A 352 -21.68 2.28 -3.97
N LEU A 353 -20.78 2.87 -4.76
CA LEU A 353 -20.26 2.26 -5.98
C LEU A 353 -19.57 0.93 -5.70
N GLU A 354 -18.67 0.89 -4.70
CA GLU A 354 -17.96 -0.33 -4.30
C GLU A 354 -18.93 -1.42 -3.80
N ALA A 355 -19.81 -1.08 -2.86
CA ALA A 355 -20.77 -2.01 -2.29
C ALA A 355 -21.75 -2.55 -3.35
N ASN A 356 -22.23 -1.70 -4.28
CA ASN A 356 -23.11 -2.10 -5.36
C ASN A 356 -22.42 -2.96 -6.42
N ASN A 357 -21.13 -2.75 -6.66
CA ASN A 357 -20.33 -3.60 -7.55
C ASN A 357 -20.08 -4.99 -6.97
N GLY A 358 -20.24 -5.18 -5.64
CA GLY A 358 -20.10 -6.47 -4.99
C GLY A 358 -18.84 -6.64 -4.15
N HIS A 359 -18.12 -5.55 -3.82
CA HIS A 359 -17.01 -5.65 -2.86
C HIS A 359 -17.52 -6.05 -1.47
N ASP A 360 -16.77 -6.91 -0.78
CA ASP A 360 -17.10 -7.40 0.56
C ASP A 360 -16.86 -6.35 1.65
N GLY A 361 -15.99 -5.40 1.36
CA GLY A 361 -15.64 -4.32 2.26
C GLY A 361 -14.80 -3.25 1.57
N THR A 362 -14.38 -2.26 2.34
CA THR A 362 -13.69 -1.07 1.85
C THR A 362 -12.69 -0.52 2.86
N TRP A 363 -11.84 0.42 2.42
CA TRP A 363 -10.89 1.14 3.28
C TRP A 363 -11.26 2.60 3.49
N VAL A 364 -10.95 3.09 4.69
CA VAL A 364 -10.95 4.51 5.03
C VAL A 364 -9.58 4.90 5.62
N ALA A 365 -9.15 6.13 5.33
CA ALA A 365 -7.89 6.67 5.86
C ALA A 365 -8.06 7.46 7.16
N HIS A 366 -9.30 7.79 7.54
CA HIS A 366 -9.58 8.62 8.71
C HIS A 366 -10.76 8.07 9.52
N PRO A 367 -10.65 7.95 10.86
CA PRO A 367 -11.71 7.39 11.70
C PRO A 367 -13.06 8.11 11.57
N GLY A 368 -13.04 9.43 11.31
CA GLY A 368 -14.26 10.23 11.12
C GLY A 368 -15.08 9.88 9.87
N LEU A 369 -14.56 9.03 8.97
CA LEU A 369 -15.26 8.52 7.79
C LEU A 369 -15.78 7.09 7.97
N ALA A 370 -15.40 6.42 9.06
CA ALA A 370 -15.73 5.02 9.30
C ALA A 370 -17.25 4.80 9.37
N ASP A 371 -17.99 5.66 10.07
CA ASP A 371 -19.43 5.53 10.22
C ASP A 371 -20.20 5.70 8.90
N ILE A 372 -19.69 6.54 7.99
CA ILE A 372 -20.28 6.74 6.66
C ILE A 372 -20.12 5.45 5.85
N ALA A 373 -18.91 4.93 5.78
CA ALA A 373 -18.62 3.68 5.08
C ALA A 373 -19.39 2.50 5.71
N MET A 374 -19.43 2.42 7.05
CA MET A 374 -20.17 1.38 7.78
C MET A 374 -21.65 1.41 7.43
N THR A 375 -22.28 2.60 7.43
CA THR A 375 -23.70 2.76 7.09
C THR A 375 -24.01 2.28 5.66
N VAL A 376 -23.13 2.56 4.71
CA VAL A 376 -23.32 2.11 3.31
C VAL A 376 -23.25 0.59 3.23
N PHE A 377 -22.22 -0.02 3.82
CA PHE A 377 -22.06 -1.48 3.78
C PHE A 377 -23.12 -2.20 4.62
N ASP A 378 -23.52 -1.66 5.77
CA ASP A 378 -24.64 -2.20 6.57
C ASP A 378 -25.94 -2.22 5.78
N THR A 379 -26.24 -1.14 5.07
CA THR A 379 -27.43 -1.07 4.20
C THR A 379 -27.38 -2.09 3.07
N LYS A 380 -26.21 -2.29 2.45
CA LYS A 380 -26.04 -3.23 1.33
C LYS A 380 -26.05 -4.69 1.75
N LEU A 381 -25.30 -5.00 2.82
CA LEU A 381 -25.13 -6.37 3.31
C LEU A 381 -26.32 -6.87 4.14
N GLY A 382 -27.03 -5.96 4.84
CA GLY A 382 -28.07 -6.35 5.78
C GLY A 382 -27.52 -7.29 6.87
N GLU A 383 -28.10 -8.47 7.00
CA GLU A 383 -27.64 -9.49 7.97
C GLU A 383 -26.44 -10.31 7.49
N HIS A 384 -26.02 -10.18 6.22
CA HIS A 384 -24.87 -10.89 5.70
C HIS A 384 -23.56 -10.24 6.13
N GLN A 385 -22.51 -11.04 6.32
CA GLN A 385 -21.19 -10.55 6.69
C GLN A 385 -20.35 -10.12 5.48
N ASN A 386 -20.69 -10.59 4.26
CA ASN A 386 -19.93 -10.37 3.04
C ASN A 386 -20.79 -10.59 1.80
N GLN A 387 -20.21 -10.44 0.61
CA GLN A 387 -20.86 -10.59 -0.69
C GLN A 387 -20.28 -11.75 -1.54
N LEU A 388 -19.67 -12.76 -0.93
CA LEU A 388 -19.06 -13.91 -1.64
C LEU A 388 -19.99 -14.64 -2.63
N THR A 389 -21.31 -14.46 -2.50
CA THR A 389 -22.30 -15.03 -3.40
C THR A 389 -22.57 -14.20 -4.66
N VAL A 390 -22.04 -12.97 -4.74
CA VAL A 390 -22.16 -12.08 -5.90
C VAL A 390 -21.12 -12.47 -6.94
N LEU A 391 -21.40 -13.45 -7.77
CA LEU A 391 -20.44 -14.03 -8.72
C LEU A 391 -20.23 -13.19 -9.99
N ARG A 392 -21.05 -12.16 -10.21
CA ARG A 392 -21.02 -11.32 -11.42
C ARG A 392 -21.06 -12.15 -12.72
N GLU A 393 -21.94 -13.12 -12.76
CA GLU A 393 -22.12 -14.00 -13.93
C GLU A 393 -22.67 -13.26 -15.15
N GLU A 394 -23.35 -12.13 -14.89
CA GLU A 394 -23.89 -11.22 -15.91
C GLU A 394 -22.80 -10.41 -16.63
N ASP A 395 -21.61 -10.30 -16.06
CA ASP A 395 -20.52 -9.63 -16.71
C ASP A 395 -19.94 -10.48 -17.85
N GLU A 396 -19.74 -9.87 -19.01
CA GLU A 396 -18.94 -10.45 -20.07
C GLU A 396 -17.51 -10.73 -19.59
N GLU A 397 -16.77 -11.54 -20.34
CA GLU A 397 -15.36 -11.77 -20.07
C GLU A 397 -14.56 -10.46 -20.22
N ILE A 398 -13.85 -10.08 -19.16
CA ILE A 398 -13.03 -8.86 -19.17
C ILE A 398 -11.73 -9.18 -19.88
N THR A 399 -11.46 -8.43 -20.95
CA THR A 399 -10.29 -8.60 -21.82
C THR A 399 -9.11 -7.74 -21.40
N ALA A 400 -7.92 -8.08 -21.92
CA ALA A 400 -6.72 -7.25 -21.72
C ALA A 400 -6.89 -5.83 -22.30
N GLU A 401 -7.57 -5.69 -23.42
CA GLU A 401 -7.87 -4.39 -24.02
C GLU A 401 -8.66 -3.48 -23.07
N GLN A 402 -9.66 -4.03 -22.37
CA GLN A 402 -10.44 -3.27 -21.39
C GLN A 402 -9.61 -2.85 -20.18
N LEU A 403 -8.66 -3.70 -19.73
CA LEU A 403 -7.76 -3.40 -18.62
C LEU A 403 -6.67 -2.38 -18.98
N LEU A 404 -6.39 -2.21 -20.26
CA LEU A 404 -5.42 -1.25 -20.81
C LEU A 404 -6.07 -0.02 -21.43
N ALA A 405 -7.42 0.04 -21.46
CA ALA A 405 -8.15 1.10 -22.12
C ALA A 405 -7.75 2.49 -21.59
N PRO A 406 -7.39 3.44 -22.48
CA PRO A 406 -6.93 4.75 -22.08
C PRO A 406 -8.02 5.55 -21.38
N CYS A 407 -7.61 6.45 -20.50
CA CYS A 407 -8.46 7.36 -19.77
C CYS A 407 -8.72 8.64 -20.58
N SER A 408 -9.96 9.07 -20.65
CA SER A 408 -10.30 10.37 -21.23
C SER A 408 -10.23 11.48 -20.18
N GLY A 409 -9.91 12.69 -20.61
CA GLY A 409 -9.87 13.88 -19.75
C GLY A 409 -8.84 14.89 -20.22
N GLU A 410 -8.87 16.07 -19.62
CA GLU A 410 -7.96 17.17 -19.93
C GLU A 410 -6.69 17.10 -19.05
N ARG A 411 -5.65 17.76 -19.51
CA ARG A 411 -4.44 18.10 -18.76
C ARG A 411 -4.42 19.59 -18.59
N THR A 412 -4.68 20.07 -17.39
CA THR A 412 -4.80 21.50 -17.13
C THR A 412 -3.53 22.06 -16.48
N GLU A 413 -3.33 23.37 -16.62
CA GLU A 413 -2.23 24.05 -15.91
C GLU A 413 -2.41 23.95 -14.40
N GLU A 414 -3.65 24.10 -13.90
CA GLU A 414 -3.94 23.97 -12.48
C GLU A 414 -3.69 22.53 -11.97
N GLY A 415 -4.07 21.51 -12.76
CA GLY A 415 -3.77 20.11 -12.43
C GLY A 415 -2.26 19.84 -12.34
N MET A 416 -1.46 20.41 -13.23
CA MET A 416 0.00 20.31 -13.18
C MET A 416 0.56 21.02 -11.93
N ARG A 417 0.11 22.23 -11.63
CA ARG A 417 0.50 23.00 -10.45
C ARG A 417 0.13 22.28 -9.14
N ALA A 418 -1.08 21.74 -9.07
CA ALA A 418 -1.55 20.95 -7.95
C ALA A 418 -0.68 19.69 -7.73
N ASN A 419 -0.31 19.00 -8.80
CA ASN A 419 0.61 17.85 -8.73
C ASN A 419 1.99 18.26 -8.16
N ILE A 420 2.52 19.42 -8.57
CA ILE A 420 3.80 19.94 -8.03
C ILE A 420 3.67 20.24 -6.54
N ARG A 421 2.64 21.00 -6.13
CA ARG A 421 2.43 21.35 -4.72
C ARG A 421 2.29 20.13 -3.82
N VAL A 422 1.48 19.15 -4.26
CA VAL A 422 1.27 17.91 -3.49
C VAL A 422 2.58 17.11 -3.38
N ALA A 423 3.27 16.89 -4.50
CA ALA A 423 4.48 16.08 -4.50
C ALA A 423 5.61 16.71 -3.66
N VAL A 424 5.83 18.02 -3.76
CA VAL A 424 6.87 18.71 -2.95
C VAL A 424 6.54 18.64 -1.46
N GLN A 425 5.30 18.94 -1.06
CA GLN A 425 4.91 18.91 0.34
C GLN A 425 4.95 17.48 0.91
N TYR A 426 4.54 16.49 0.12
CA TYR A 426 4.62 15.10 0.54
C TYR A 426 6.07 14.62 0.69
N ILE A 427 6.92 14.88 -0.30
CA ILE A 427 8.34 14.51 -0.23
C ILE A 427 9.02 15.19 0.98
N GLU A 428 8.72 16.47 1.24
CA GLU A 428 9.23 17.18 2.42
C GLU A 428 8.84 16.51 3.71
N ALA A 429 7.55 16.17 3.85
CA ALA A 429 7.06 15.48 5.02
C ALA A 429 7.70 14.10 5.18
N TRP A 430 7.80 13.34 4.08
CA TRP A 430 8.35 11.99 4.10
C TRP A 430 9.84 11.96 4.49
N ILE A 431 10.68 12.82 3.88
CA ILE A 431 12.11 12.91 4.25
C ILE A 431 12.32 13.54 5.65
N SER A 432 11.30 14.17 6.20
CA SER A 432 11.24 14.63 7.60
C SER A 432 10.63 13.59 8.54
N GLY A 433 10.43 12.34 8.05
CA GLY A 433 9.99 11.21 8.84
C GLY A 433 8.46 11.04 8.93
N ASN A 434 7.65 11.72 8.13
CA ASN A 434 6.19 11.60 8.17
C ASN A 434 5.65 11.03 6.85
N GLY A 435 5.24 9.75 6.87
CA GLY A 435 4.81 9.00 5.69
C GLY A 435 3.35 9.21 5.27
N CYS A 436 2.53 9.87 6.10
CA CYS A 436 1.12 10.10 5.80
C CYS A 436 0.69 11.47 6.31
N VAL A 437 0.30 12.39 5.39
CA VAL A 437 0.06 13.80 5.73
C VAL A 437 -1.20 14.36 5.07
N PRO A 438 -1.97 15.20 5.79
CA PRO A 438 -3.11 15.90 5.22
C PRO A 438 -2.64 17.06 4.33
N ILE A 439 -2.92 16.98 3.03
CA ILE A 439 -2.62 18.04 2.05
C ILE A 439 -3.91 18.30 1.25
N TYR A 440 -4.37 19.54 1.23
CA TYR A 440 -5.56 20.01 0.48
C TYR A 440 -6.81 19.13 0.67
N GLY A 441 -7.06 18.66 1.91
CA GLY A 441 -8.27 17.88 2.23
C GLY A 441 -8.18 16.39 1.91
N LEU A 442 -7.01 15.92 1.47
CA LEU A 442 -6.71 14.50 1.27
C LEU A 442 -5.60 14.04 2.22
N MET A 443 -5.70 12.80 2.66
CA MET A 443 -4.60 12.12 3.34
C MET A 443 -3.68 11.56 2.26
N GLU A 444 -2.59 12.27 2.00
CA GLU A 444 -1.60 11.87 1.01
C GLU A 444 -0.62 10.86 1.61
N ASP A 445 -0.30 9.82 0.86
CA ASP A 445 0.69 8.80 1.12
C ASP A 445 1.66 8.65 -0.06
N ALA A 446 2.56 7.66 -0.04
CA ALA A 446 3.52 7.48 -1.12
C ALA A 446 2.83 7.27 -2.47
N ALA A 447 1.72 6.51 -2.52
CA ALA A 447 1.02 6.20 -3.76
C ALA A 447 0.47 7.44 -4.47
N THR A 448 -0.10 8.38 -3.71
CA THR A 448 -0.71 9.59 -4.27
C THR A 448 0.35 10.60 -4.76
N ALA A 449 1.48 10.69 -4.07
CA ALA A 449 2.62 11.50 -4.50
C ALA A 449 3.28 10.91 -5.77
N GLU A 450 3.32 9.58 -5.88
CA GLU A 450 3.80 8.89 -7.09
C GLU A 450 2.98 9.23 -8.33
N ILE A 451 1.64 9.25 -8.22
CA ILE A 451 0.78 9.67 -9.33
C ILE A 451 1.13 11.11 -9.75
N SER A 452 1.27 12.01 -8.77
CA SER A 452 1.52 13.42 -9.03
C SER A 452 2.83 13.64 -9.83
N ARG A 453 3.94 13.01 -9.39
CA ARG A 453 5.22 13.15 -10.10
C ARG A 453 5.24 12.44 -11.46
N THR A 454 4.68 11.23 -11.52
CA THR A 454 4.76 10.42 -12.74
C THR A 454 3.82 10.91 -13.84
N SER A 455 2.70 11.54 -13.50
CA SER A 455 1.85 12.24 -14.47
C SER A 455 2.63 13.34 -15.17
N ILE A 456 3.37 14.18 -14.44
CA ILE A 456 4.19 15.24 -15.02
C ILE A 456 5.31 14.64 -15.86
N TRP A 457 6.01 13.61 -15.36
CA TRP A 457 7.06 12.91 -16.10
C TRP A 457 6.52 12.37 -17.43
N GLN A 458 5.35 11.71 -17.43
CA GLN A 458 4.70 11.16 -18.62
C GLN A 458 4.34 12.26 -19.63
N TRP A 459 3.81 13.41 -19.16
CA TRP A 459 3.46 14.52 -20.03
C TRP A 459 4.69 15.15 -20.68
N ILE A 460 5.81 15.29 -19.95
CA ILE A 460 7.10 15.74 -20.50
C ILE A 460 7.61 14.73 -21.54
N ARG A 461 7.66 13.46 -21.18
CA ARG A 461 8.19 12.38 -22.01
C ARG A 461 7.50 12.29 -23.37
N HIS A 462 6.20 12.47 -23.40
CA HIS A 462 5.36 12.39 -24.60
C HIS A 462 4.97 13.75 -25.19
N GLU A 463 5.66 14.80 -24.77
CA GLU A 463 5.49 16.18 -25.29
C GLU A 463 4.01 16.64 -25.36
N LYS A 464 3.23 16.29 -24.32
CA LYS A 464 1.80 16.63 -24.28
C LYS A 464 1.59 18.12 -24.06
N SER A 465 0.45 18.64 -24.53
CA SER A 465 0.02 20.01 -24.28
C SER A 465 -1.03 20.06 -23.18
N LEU A 466 -1.00 21.11 -22.39
CA LEU A 466 -2.08 21.50 -21.49
C LEU A 466 -3.26 22.05 -22.27
N SER A 467 -4.45 22.09 -21.66
CA SER A 467 -5.68 22.58 -22.27
C SER A 467 -5.60 24.03 -22.79
N ASN A 468 -4.70 24.84 -22.22
CA ASN A 468 -4.41 26.21 -22.69
C ASN A 468 -3.41 26.28 -23.85
N GLY A 469 -2.97 25.13 -24.41
CA GLY A 469 -2.05 25.02 -25.53
C GLY A 469 -0.56 25.05 -25.16
N LYS A 470 -0.18 25.30 -23.90
CA LYS A 470 1.23 25.24 -23.47
C LYS A 470 1.76 23.80 -23.55
N LYS A 471 2.89 23.61 -24.21
CA LYS A 471 3.58 22.30 -24.27
C LYS A 471 4.27 22.02 -22.94
N VAL A 472 4.07 20.83 -22.39
CA VAL A 472 4.73 20.41 -21.14
C VAL A 472 6.18 20.01 -21.44
N THR A 473 7.11 20.84 -20.99
CA THR A 473 8.55 20.64 -21.12
C THR A 473 9.25 20.62 -19.76
N LYS A 474 10.51 20.19 -19.73
CA LYS A 474 11.34 20.27 -18.51
C LYS A 474 11.51 21.72 -18.03
N GLU A 475 11.58 22.69 -18.97
CA GLU A 475 11.69 24.12 -18.68
C GLU A 475 10.42 24.66 -18.04
N LEU A 476 9.26 24.39 -18.65
CA LEU A 476 7.96 24.78 -18.08
C LEU A 476 7.75 24.18 -16.68
N PHE A 477 8.14 22.91 -16.50
CA PHE A 477 8.04 22.29 -15.18
C PHE A 477 8.92 23.01 -14.14
N ARG A 478 10.18 23.36 -14.49
CA ARG A 478 11.08 24.10 -13.57
C ARG A 478 10.58 25.47 -13.22
N GLU A 479 10.01 26.20 -14.20
CA GLU A 479 9.36 27.48 -13.99
C GLU A 479 8.22 27.36 -12.99
N MET A 480 7.28 26.43 -13.24
CA MET A 480 6.15 26.19 -12.35
C MET A 480 6.59 25.70 -10.96
N LEU A 481 7.60 24.82 -10.88
CA LEU A 481 8.13 24.34 -9.60
C LEU A 481 8.62 25.50 -8.73
N LYS A 482 9.33 26.45 -9.32
CA LYS A 482 9.77 27.65 -8.61
C LYS A 482 8.61 28.51 -8.13
N GLU A 483 7.61 28.75 -8.97
CA GLU A 483 6.41 29.51 -8.61
C GLU A 483 5.62 28.81 -7.50
N GLU A 484 5.45 27.48 -7.58
CA GLU A 484 4.72 26.72 -6.58
C GLU A 484 5.47 26.61 -5.24
N LEU A 485 6.81 26.70 -5.23
CA LEU A 485 7.58 26.83 -3.98
C LEU A 485 7.27 28.15 -3.25
N ASP A 486 7.09 29.25 -4.00
CA ASP A 486 6.68 30.52 -3.41
C ASP A 486 5.26 30.44 -2.84
N VAL A 487 4.34 29.74 -3.52
CA VAL A 487 2.98 29.47 -3.01
C VAL A 487 3.05 28.63 -1.73
N ILE A 488 3.78 27.52 -1.74
CA ILE A 488 3.95 26.66 -0.56
C ILE A 488 4.54 27.47 0.61
N LYS A 489 5.54 28.30 0.35
CA LYS A 489 6.16 29.18 1.39
C LYS A 489 5.14 30.13 2.01
N GLN A 490 4.21 30.69 1.20
CA GLN A 490 3.14 31.53 1.70
C GLN A 490 2.13 30.74 2.55
N GLU A 491 1.75 29.55 2.11
CA GLU A 491 0.78 28.69 2.81
C GLU A 491 1.30 28.17 4.16
N VAL A 492 2.53 27.66 4.20
CA VAL A 492 3.09 27.07 5.43
C VAL A 492 3.74 28.12 6.35
N GLY A 493 4.02 29.30 5.84
CA GLY A 493 4.71 30.40 6.50
C GLY A 493 6.24 30.28 6.39
N GLU A 494 6.89 31.47 6.36
CA GLU A 494 8.32 31.57 6.11
C GLU A 494 9.18 30.81 7.14
N LEU A 495 8.80 30.85 8.42
CA LEU A 495 9.53 30.16 9.48
C LEU A 495 9.53 28.64 9.25
N ARG A 496 8.35 28.04 9.03
CA ARG A 496 8.21 26.59 8.76
C ARG A 496 8.93 26.19 7.48
N PHE A 497 8.83 27.02 6.44
CA PHE A 497 9.50 26.75 5.17
C PHE A 497 11.02 26.70 5.32
N ASN A 498 11.61 27.70 6.00
CA ASN A 498 13.05 27.82 6.18
C ASN A 498 13.64 26.77 7.15
N GLN A 499 12.85 26.29 8.11
CA GLN A 499 13.25 25.24 9.05
C GLN A 499 12.98 23.82 8.50
N GLY A 500 12.13 23.70 7.50
CA GLY A 500 11.81 22.42 6.87
C GLY A 500 12.78 22.04 5.76
N ARG A 501 12.51 20.87 5.14
CA ARG A 501 13.35 20.30 4.08
C ARG A 501 12.78 20.56 2.67
N PHE A 502 12.01 21.66 2.48
CA PHE A 502 11.33 21.98 1.22
C PHE A 502 12.27 22.11 0.01
N MET A 503 13.45 22.72 0.22
CA MET A 503 14.44 22.85 -0.87
C MET A 503 15.02 21.48 -1.26
N GLU A 504 15.25 20.62 -0.30
CA GLU A 504 15.72 19.25 -0.55
C GLU A 504 14.66 18.41 -1.26
N ALA A 505 13.40 18.53 -0.82
CA ALA A 505 12.25 17.92 -1.46
C ALA A 505 12.05 18.39 -2.91
N SER A 506 12.18 19.70 -3.14
CA SER A 506 12.10 20.29 -4.48
C SER A 506 13.20 19.76 -5.40
N ASN A 507 14.44 19.69 -4.91
CA ASN A 507 15.57 19.17 -5.67
C ASN A 507 15.36 17.67 -6.02
N LEU A 508 14.83 16.88 -5.07
CA LEU A 508 14.48 15.50 -5.32
C LEU A 508 13.36 15.39 -6.36
N MET A 509 12.27 16.18 -6.20
CA MET A 509 11.15 16.22 -7.14
C MET A 509 11.62 16.59 -8.55
N GLU A 510 12.46 17.64 -8.70
CA GLU A 510 13.00 18.01 -10.00
C GLU A 510 13.78 16.86 -10.62
N ARG A 511 14.70 16.27 -9.86
CA ARG A 511 15.53 15.16 -10.34
C ARG A 511 14.70 13.99 -10.84
N ILE A 512 13.76 13.47 -10.01
CA ILE A 512 12.98 12.27 -10.37
C ILE A 512 11.91 12.51 -11.45
N THR A 513 11.57 13.79 -11.71
CA THR A 513 10.57 14.17 -12.73
C THR A 513 11.21 14.51 -14.08
N THR A 514 12.46 14.98 -14.11
CA THR A 514 13.11 15.44 -15.35
C THR A 514 14.11 14.46 -15.94
N GLN A 515 14.41 13.35 -15.25
CA GLN A 515 15.26 12.28 -15.80
C GLN A 515 14.59 11.61 -16.99
N ASP A 516 15.41 11.14 -17.94
CA ASP A 516 14.93 10.46 -19.15
C ASP A 516 14.33 9.09 -18.82
N ASP A 517 14.92 8.37 -17.87
CA ASP A 517 14.36 7.12 -17.32
C ASP A 517 13.53 7.41 -16.07
N LEU A 518 12.32 6.86 -16.04
CA LEU A 518 11.46 6.96 -14.87
C LEU A 518 12.04 6.18 -13.69
N ILE A 519 12.31 6.87 -12.59
CA ILE A 519 12.67 6.22 -11.32
C ILE A 519 11.48 5.38 -10.83
N ASP A 520 11.73 4.14 -10.46
CA ASP A 520 10.70 3.16 -10.11
C ASP A 520 9.79 3.62 -8.97
N PHE A 521 10.37 4.13 -7.88
CA PHE A 521 9.65 4.67 -6.73
C PHE A 521 10.40 5.88 -6.16
N LEU A 522 9.67 6.93 -5.78
CA LEU A 522 10.25 8.12 -5.11
C LEU A 522 10.89 7.76 -3.76
N THR A 523 10.37 6.73 -3.11
CA THR A 523 10.86 6.24 -1.83
C THR A 523 12.26 5.63 -1.92
N LEU A 524 12.69 5.11 -3.07
CA LEU A 524 14.04 4.56 -3.25
C LEU A 524 15.14 5.62 -3.08
N PRO A 525 15.14 6.74 -3.85
CA PRO A 525 16.10 7.82 -3.60
C PRO A 525 15.79 8.61 -2.32
N GLY A 526 14.53 8.70 -1.91
CA GLY A 526 14.12 9.34 -0.67
C GLY A 526 14.67 8.64 0.57
N TYR A 527 14.70 7.30 0.58
CA TYR A 527 15.21 6.50 1.68
C TYR A 527 16.68 6.77 2.02
N GLN A 528 17.46 7.24 1.05
CA GLN A 528 18.84 7.65 1.29
C GLN A 528 18.96 8.99 2.04
N LEU A 529 17.86 9.75 2.11
CA LEU A 529 17.76 11.02 2.81
C LEU A 529 17.18 10.88 4.23
N LEU A 530 16.61 9.72 4.56
CA LEU A 530 16.28 9.37 5.94
C LEU A 530 17.56 9.02 6.68
N ASP A 531 17.60 9.23 7.99
CA ASP A 531 18.74 9.05 8.91
C ASP A 531 19.66 7.83 8.66
#